data_52de5e47d619163a829b0d60a8f6f274
#
_entry.id   52de5e47d619163a829b0d60a8f6f274
#
_cell.length_a   1.000
_cell.length_b   1.000
_cell.length_c   1.000
_cell.angle_alpha   90.00
_cell.angle_beta   90.00
_cell.angle_gamma   90.00
#
_symmetry.space_group_name_H-M   'P 1'
#
loop_
_entity.id
_entity.type
_entity.pdbx_description
1 polymer ?
#
loop_
_entity_poly.entity_id
_entity_poly.type
_entity_poly.pdbx_seq_one_letter_code
_entity_poly.pdbx_strand_id
1 'polypeptide(L)'
;MSDDELSSALTFGQFVKAIASFLAPLIAAWGVHYNVFGMNWRILFVAYMLIAVLAIMVLSATPFCDEKPADTSGLRSTFALMRRPMVCGCFIGILCHVGIDVGINATAPRIFQEYEGLSLTHAGRTTSFYFICRTVGCLLGTFFLSRVSNRRFFVLSVVCIMCGLIGFAGFRSETALY
;
A
#
# COMPACT_ATOMS: atom_id res chain seq x y z
N MET A 1 2.63 -15.56 -20.11
CA MET A 1 1.98 -15.41 -18.77
C MET A 1 0.52 -15.09 -19.02
N SER A 2 -0.42 -15.83 -18.43
CA SER A 2 -1.85 -15.53 -18.57
C SER A 2 -2.21 -14.24 -17.82
N ASP A 3 -3.31 -13.58 -18.19
CA ASP A 3 -3.74 -12.34 -17.51
C ASP A 3 -4.00 -12.56 -16.01
N ASP A 4 -4.43 -13.75 -15.64
CA ASP A 4 -4.66 -14.13 -14.24
C ASP A 4 -3.35 -14.34 -13.46
N GLU A 5 -2.33 -14.91 -14.08
CA GLU A 5 -0.99 -15.04 -13.50
C GLU A 5 -0.33 -13.68 -13.29
N LEU A 6 -0.47 -12.76 -14.26
CA LEU A 6 0.04 -11.39 -14.13
C LEU A 6 -0.65 -10.66 -12.99
N SER A 7 -1.97 -10.76 -12.89
CA SER A 7 -2.77 -10.13 -11.85
C SER A 7 -2.38 -10.65 -10.45
N SER A 8 -2.19 -11.96 -10.33
CA SER A 8 -1.74 -12.60 -9.08
C SER A 8 -0.33 -12.15 -8.68
N ALA A 9 0.61 -12.11 -9.64
CA ALA A 9 1.98 -11.66 -9.40
C ALA A 9 2.04 -10.18 -8.95
N LEU A 10 1.26 -9.31 -9.58
CA LEU A 10 1.16 -7.90 -9.18
C LEU A 10 0.57 -7.74 -7.78
N THR A 11 -0.44 -8.55 -7.43
CA THR A 11 -1.05 -8.53 -6.10
C THR A 11 -0.07 -9.06 -5.03
N PHE A 12 0.72 -10.07 -5.36
CA PHE A 12 1.80 -10.54 -4.50
C PHE A 12 2.87 -9.47 -4.25
N GLY A 13 3.23 -8.69 -5.28
CA GLY A 13 4.10 -7.52 -5.11
C GLY A 13 3.53 -6.49 -4.13
N GLN A 14 2.21 -6.24 -4.16
CA GLN A 14 1.53 -5.38 -3.20
C GLN A 14 1.54 -5.97 -1.77
N PHE A 15 1.45 -7.28 -1.62
CA PHE A 15 1.59 -7.96 -0.33
C PHE A 15 2.98 -7.74 0.28
N VAL A 16 4.05 -7.93 -0.51
CA VAL A 16 5.43 -7.67 -0.06
C VAL A 16 5.61 -6.21 0.36
N LYS A 17 5.08 -5.25 -0.43
CA LYS A 17 5.06 -3.83 -0.09
C LYS A 17 4.32 -3.56 1.23
N ALA A 18 3.20 -4.23 1.46
CA ALA A 18 2.40 -4.07 2.67
C ALA A 18 3.15 -4.56 3.92
N ILE A 19 3.89 -5.67 3.83
CA ILE A 19 4.77 -6.16 4.91
C ILE A 19 5.84 -5.11 5.23
N ALA A 20 6.52 -4.56 4.23
CA ALA A 20 7.54 -3.53 4.43
C ALA A 20 6.96 -2.28 5.11
N SER A 21 5.77 -1.85 4.71
CA SER A 21 5.07 -0.71 5.30
C SER A 21 4.63 -0.97 6.75
N PHE A 22 4.26 -2.22 7.09
CA PHE A 22 3.96 -2.64 8.45
C PHE A 22 5.21 -2.65 9.34
N LEU A 23 6.33 -3.14 8.82
CA LEU A 23 7.58 -3.23 9.58
C LEU A 23 8.21 -1.85 9.86
N ALA A 24 8.03 -0.87 8.98
CA ALA A 24 8.63 0.45 9.10
C ALA A 24 8.34 1.14 10.46
N PRO A 25 7.08 1.30 10.92
CA PRO A 25 6.79 1.92 12.20
C PRO A 25 7.27 1.07 13.39
N LEU A 26 7.33 -0.26 13.27
CA LEU A 26 7.84 -1.14 14.30
C LEU A 26 9.35 -0.97 14.47
N ILE A 27 10.11 -0.90 13.37
CA ILE A 27 11.56 -0.65 13.39
C ILE A 27 11.84 0.74 13.97
N ALA A 28 11.05 1.75 13.59
CA ALA A 28 11.18 3.09 14.14
C ALA A 28 10.93 3.13 15.65
N ALA A 29 9.85 2.50 16.12
CA ALA A 29 9.53 2.40 17.54
C ALA A 29 10.61 1.63 18.34
N TRP A 30 11.11 0.53 17.78
CA TRP A 30 12.20 -0.24 18.34
C TRP A 30 13.48 0.59 18.41
N GLY A 31 13.83 1.34 17.39
CA GLY A 31 14.99 2.24 17.36
C GLY A 31 14.92 3.32 18.42
N VAL A 32 13.73 3.88 18.66
CA VAL A 32 13.51 4.86 19.75
C VAL A 32 13.68 4.22 21.12
N HIS A 33 13.13 3.01 21.31
CA HIS A 33 13.15 2.33 22.60
C HIS A 33 14.57 1.91 23.02
N TYR A 34 15.33 1.32 22.10
CA TYR A 34 16.68 0.79 22.42
C TYR A 34 17.81 1.78 22.11
N ASN A 35 17.51 2.92 21.49
CA ASN A 35 18.49 3.95 21.12
C ASN A 35 19.76 3.37 20.48
N VAL A 36 19.58 2.44 19.55
CA VAL A 36 20.65 1.68 18.91
C VAL A 36 21.65 2.64 18.23
N PHE A 37 22.90 2.57 18.62
CA PHE A 37 23.99 3.46 18.16
C PHE A 37 23.71 4.96 18.36
N GLY A 38 22.82 5.35 19.27
CA GLY A 38 22.45 6.76 19.47
C GLY A 38 21.58 7.35 18.34
N MET A 39 21.09 6.52 17.41
CA MET A 39 20.37 6.99 16.21
C MET A 39 18.86 7.15 16.41
N ASN A 40 18.27 6.65 17.51
CA ASN A 40 16.82 6.68 17.72
C ASN A 40 16.04 6.16 16.50
N TRP A 41 15.02 6.91 16.06
CA TRP A 41 14.21 6.58 14.87
C TRP A 41 15.00 6.64 13.55
N ARG A 42 16.18 7.29 13.54
CA ARG A 42 17.03 7.41 12.33
C ARG A 42 17.60 6.08 11.87
N ILE A 43 17.60 5.06 12.73
CA ILE A 43 18.00 3.69 12.35
C ILE A 43 17.20 3.14 11.16
N LEU A 44 15.97 3.66 10.96
CA LEU A 44 15.12 3.32 9.83
C LEU A 44 15.79 3.67 8.49
N PHE A 45 16.48 4.81 8.41
CA PHE A 45 17.19 5.21 7.18
C PHE A 45 18.38 4.30 6.88
N VAL A 46 19.09 3.82 7.92
CA VAL A 46 20.18 2.85 7.76
C VAL A 46 19.63 1.52 7.24
N ALA A 47 18.51 1.05 7.81
CA ALA A 47 17.85 -0.16 7.33
C ALA A 47 17.41 -0.03 5.86
N TYR A 48 16.81 1.09 5.46
CA TYR A 48 16.44 1.33 4.06
C TYR A 48 17.65 1.41 3.14
N MET A 49 18.74 2.04 3.57
CA MET A 49 19.98 2.09 2.79
C MET A 49 20.53 0.68 2.53
N LEU A 50 20.57 -0.16 3.56
CA LEU A 50 21.05 -1.55 3.42
C LEU A 50 20.16 -2.37 2.48
N ILE A 51 18.83 -2.23 2.61
CA ILE A 51 17.87 -2.90 1.72
C ILE A 51 18.04 -2.40 0.28
N ALA A 52 18.24 -1.10 0.06
CA ALA A 52 18.45 -0.54 -1.27
C ALA A 52 19.75 -1.05 -1.90
N VAL A 53 20.86 -1.11 -1.15
CA VAL A 53 22.12 -1.67 -1.64
C VAL A 53 21.95 -3.15 -1.99
N LEU A 54 21.28 -3.93 -1.12
CA LEU A 54 20.98 -5.33 -1.40
C LEU A 54 20.13 -5.49 -2.67
N ALA A 55 19.10 -4.66 -2.84
CA ALA A 55 18.27 -4.68 -4.03
C ALA A 55 19.07 -4.38 -5.30
N ILE A 56 19.97 -3.39 -5.27
CA ILE A 56 20.85 -3.05 -6.40
C ILE A 56 21.76 -4.25 -6.71
N MET A 57 22.35 -4.90 -5.71
CA MET A 57 23.20 -6.08 -5.92
C MET A 57 22.41 -7.24 -6.55
N VAL A 58 21.21 -7.52 -6.07
CA VAL A 58 20.35 -8.57 -6.63
C VAL A 58 19.94 -8.25 -8.06
N LEU A 59 19.52 -7.00 -8.33
CA LEU A 59 19.14 -6.57 -9.68
C LEU A 59 20.34 -6.66 -10.65
N SER A 60 21.52 -6.23 -10.24
CA SER A 60 22.72 -6.29 -11.10
C SER A 60 23.18 -7.73 -11.39
N ALA A 61 22.90 -8.66 -10.48
CA ALA A 61 23.20 -10.07 -10.67
C ALA A 61 22.14 -10.84 -11.48
N THR A 62 20.93 -10.26 -11.66
CA THR A 62 19.83 -10.92 -12.39
C THR A 62 19.92 -10.58 -13.88
N PRO A 63 20.06 -11.56 -14.79
CA PRO A 63 20.04 -11.30 -16.23
C PRO A 63 18.62 -10.91 -16.63
N PHE A 64 18.41 -9.65 -16.96
CA PHE A 64 17.16 -9.19 -17.58
C PHE A 64 17.28 -9.35 -19.09
N CYS A 65 16.30 -10.02 -19.72
CA CYS A 65 16.12 -9.93 -21.15
C CYS A 65 15.54 -8.54 -21.46
N ASP A 66 16.38 -7.62 -21.90
CA ASP A 66 15.93 -6.33 -22.43
C ASP A 66 15.14 -6.57 -23.72
N GLU A 67 13.82 -6.71 -23.61
CA GLU A 67 12.95 -6.53 -24.75
C GLU A 67 13.02 -5.04 -25.10
N LYS A 68 13.76 -4.73 -26.18
CA LYS A 68 13.79 -3.37 -26.71
C LYS A 68 12.36 -2.96 -27.03
N PRO A 69 11.82 -1.89 -26.42
CA PRO A 69 10.50 -1.42 -26.77
C PRO A 69 10.49 -1.09 -28.27
N ALA A 70 9.56 -1.67 -29.01
CA ALA A 70 9.46 -1.55 -30.45
C ALA A 70 9.34 -0.09 -30.95
N ASP A 71 8.90 0.82 -30.08
CA ASP A 71 8.85 2.27 -30.30
C ASP A 71 9.05 3.01 -28.99
N THR A 72 10.01 3.95 -28.95
CA THR A 72 10.12 4.94 -27.89
C THR A 72 8.97 5.94 -28.02
N SER A 73 7.86 5.62 -27.40
CA SER A 73 6.72 6.55 -27.36
C SER A 73 7.10 7.78 -26.54
N GLY A 74 7.19 8.93 -27.20
CA GLY A 74 7.48 10.21 -26.54
C GLY A 74 6.36 10.58 -25.55
N LEU A 75 6.64 11.47 -24.59
CA LEU A 75 5.67 11.94 -23.58
C LEU A 75 4.32 12.35 -24.19
N ARG A 76 4.32 12.91 -25.40
CA ARG A 76 3.12 13.31 -26.13
C ARG A 76 2.20 12.11 -26.44
N SER A 77 2.76 10.97 -26.83
CA SER A 77 1.98 9.76 -27.11
C SER A 77 1.45 9.13 -25.82
N THR A 78 2.22 9.21 -24.72
CA THR A 78 1.76 8.76 -23.40
C THR A 78 0.56 9.59 -22.93
N PHE A 79 0.61 10.92 -23.06
CA PHE A 79 -0.55 11.76 -22.73
C PHE A 79 -1.73 11.56 -23.71
N ALA A 80 -1.46 11.22 -24.96
CA ALA A 80 -2.53 10.88 -25.90
C ALA A 80 -3.31 9.61 -25.51
N LEU A 81 -2.67 8.66 -24.79
CA LEU A 81 -3.35 7.48 -24.23
C LEU A 81 -4.44 7.86 -23.22
N MET A 82 -4.29 8.97 -22.48
CA MET A 82 -5.30 9.44 -21.53
C MET A 82 -6.62 9.85 -22.19
N ARG A 83 -6.64 10.05 -23.52
CA ARG A 83 -7.88 10.27 -24.27
C ARG A 83 -8.75 9.01 -24.35
N ARG A 84 -8.19 7.83 -24.11
CA ARG A 84 -8.96 6.60 -24.04
C ARG A 84 -9.69 6.52 -22.69
N PRO A 85 -11.03 6.40 -22.64
CA PRO A 85 -11.80 6.48 -21.41
C PRO A 85 -11.42 5.39 -20.40
N MET A 86 -11.02 4.21 -20.87
CA MET A 86 -10.55 3.13 -20.01
C MET A 86 -9.23 3.50 -19.30
N VAL A 87 -8.28 4.08 -20.00
CA VAL A 87 -6.98 4.51 -19.45
C VAL A 87 -7.18 5.65 -18.44
N CYS A 88 -8.02 6.63 -18.79
CA CYS A 88 -8.38 7.73 -17.92
C CYS A 88 -9.08 7.21 -16.64
N GLY A 89 -10.00 6.26 -16.77
CA GLY A 89 -10.67 5.64 -15.62
C GLY A 89 -9.69 4.91 -14.69
N CYS A 90 -8.75 4.14 -15.25
CA CYS A 90 -7.70 3.48 -14.47
C CYS A 90 -6.78 4.50 -13.77
N PHE A 91 -6.41 5.58 -14.46
CA PHE A 91 -5.59 6.63 -13.88
C PHE A 91 -6.28 7.30 -12.69
N ILE A 92 -7.55 7.69 -12.83
CA ILE A 92 -8.35 8.28 -11.75
C ILE A 92 -8.51 7.28 -10.60
N GLY A 93 -8.77 6.00 -10.90
CA GLY A 93 -8.87 4.94 -9.88
C GLY A 93 -7.60 4.79 -9.06
N ILE A 94 -6.43 4.79 -9.70
CA ILE A 94 -5.13 4.73 -9.01
C ILE A 94 -4.89 5.99 -8.19
N LEU A 95 -5.20 7.18 -8.75
CA LEU A 95 -5.06 8.46 -8.05
C LEU A 95 -5.89 8.48 -6.76
N CYS A 96 -7.17 8.07 -6.84
CA CYS A 96 -8.06 7.98 -5.69
C CYS A 96 -7.55 6.97 -4.66
N HIS A 97 -7.11 5.80 -5.11
CA HIS A 97 -6.59 4.75 -4.23
C HIS A 97 -5.36 5.24 -3.44
N VAL A 98 -4.38 5.84 -4.14
CA VAL A 98 -3.17 6.38 -3.50
C VAL A 98 -3.53 7.55 -2.58
N GLY A 99 -4.45 8.42 -2.99
CA GLY A 99 -4.93 9.53 -2.18
C GLY A 99 -5.56 9.08 -0.86
N ILE A 100 -6.41 8.06 -0.90
CA ILE A 100 -7.01 7.46 0.30
C ILE A 100 -5.94 6.82 1.19
N ASP A 101 -5.03 6.05 0.61
CA ASP A 101 -3.95 5.36 1.33
C ASP A 101 -3.07 6.36 2.10
N VAL A 102 -2.59 7.40 1.42
CA VAL A 102 -1.77 8.46 2.03
C VAL A 102 -2.59 9.28 3.02
N GLY A 103 -3.84 9.62 2.67
CA GLY A 103 -4.74 10.39 3.52
C GLY A 103 -4.98 9.70 4.87
N ILE A 104 -5.39 8.44 4.86
CA ILE A 104 -5.62 7.66 6.10
C ILE A 104 -4.35 7.61 6.94
N ASN A 105 -3.21 7.29 6.35
CA ASN A 105 -1.95 7.16 7.08
C ASN A 105 -1.44 8.49 7.68
N ALA A 106 -1.74 9.62 7.04
CA ALA A 106 -1.34 10.93 7.53
C ALA A 106 -2.31 11.49 8.58
N THR A 107 -3.63 11.26 8.40
CA THR A 107 -4.66 11.90 9.24
C THR A 107 -5.07 11.06 10.44
N ALA A 108 -5.16 9.73 10.31
CA ALA A 108 -5.63 8.89 11.41
C ALA A 108 -4.82 9.07 12.71
N PRO A 109 -3.47 9.04 12.72
CA PRO A 109 -2.71 9.26 13.95
C PRO A 109 -2.94 10.65 14.56
N ARG A 110 -3.13 11.68 13.72
CA ARG A 110 -3.41 13.05 14.18
C ARG A 110 -4.77 13.15 14.83
N ILE A 111 -5.80 12.57 14.23
CA ILE A 111 -7.15 12.55 14.78
C ILE A 111 -7.13 11.92 16.18
N PHE A 112 -6.50 10.77 16.34
CA PHE A 112 -6.42 10.10 17.63
C PHE A 112 -5.61 10.88 18.68
N GLN A 113 -4.60 11.65 18.28
CA GLN A 113 -3.89 12.53 19.18
C GLN A 113 -4.71 13.75 19.59
N GLU A 114 -5.39 14.39 18.64
CA GLU A 114 -6.10 15.66 18.87
C GLU A 114 -7.45 15.46 19.58
N TYR A 115 -8.19 14.40 19.24
CA TYR A 115 -9.54 14.16 19.78
C TYR A 115 -9.54 13.26 21.02
N GLU A 116 -8.67 12.25 21.06
CA GLU A 116 -8.62 11.28 22.16
C GLU A 116 -7.46 11.54 23.13
N GLY A 117 -6.62 12.52 22.86
CA GLY A 117 -5.46 12.85 23.70
C GLY A 117 -4.42 11.71 23.81
N LEU A 118 -4.43 10.77 22.87
CA LEU A 118 -3.53 9.61 22.88
C LEU A 118 -2.08 10.05 22.67
N SER A 119 -1.15 9.38 23.35
CA SER A 119 0.28 9.60 23.11
C SER A 119 0.65 9.22 21.67
N LEU A 120 1.70 9.83 21.13
CA LEU A 120 2.20 9.57 19.77
C LEU A 120 2.40 8.07 19.48
N THR A 121 2.88 7.33 20.48
CA THR A 121 3.11 5.89 20.37
C THR A 121 1.80 5.11 20.21
N HIS A 122 0.77 5.48 20.96
CA HIS A 122 -0.54 4.84 20.87
C HIS A 122 -1.26 5.19 19.55
N ALA A 123 -1.21 6.45 19.14
CA ALA A 123 -1.77 6.91 17.88
C ALA A 123 -1.09 6.22 16.66
N GLY A 124 0.22 5.96 16.74
CA GLY A 124 0.95 5.21 15.71
C GLY A 124 0.49 3.75 15.52
N ARG A 125 -0.12 3.13 16.55
CA ARG A 125 -0.70 1.79 16.44
C ARG A 125 -1.86 1.71 15.46
N THR A 126 -2.59 2.80 15.25
CA THR A 126 -3.68 2.86 14.26
C THR A 126 -3.15 2.62 12.84
N THR A 127 -2.03 3.26 12.50
CA THR A 127 -1.34 3.03 11.23
C THR A 127 -0.88 1.58 11.09
N SER A 128 -0.34 0.99 12.15
CA SER A 128 0.07 -0.42 12.16
C SER A 128 -1.12 -1.36 11.94
N PHE A 129 -2.25 -1.10 12.58
CA PHE A 129 -3.48 -1.88 12.39
C PHE A 129 -3.99 -1.78 10.95
N TYR A 130 -3.99 -0.60 10.36
CA TYR A 130 -4.32 -0.41 8.95
C TYR A 130 -3.45 -1.28 8.04
N PHE A 131 -2.12 -1.30 8.27
CA PHE A 131 -1.21 -2.10 7.46
C PHE A 131 -1.37 -3.61 7.68
N ILE A 132 -1.75 -4.06 8.89
CA ILE A 132 -2.10 -5.46 9.13
C ILE A 132 -3.30 -5.86 8.26
N CYS A 133 -4.38 -5.09 8.32
CA CYS A 133 -5.58 -5.35 7.52
C CYS A 133 -5.26 -5.33 6.01
N ARG A 134 -4.44 -4.38 5.57
CA ARG A 134 -3.97 -4.29 4.18
C ARG A 134 -3.15 -5.51 3.78
N THR A 135 -2.21 -5.95 4.62
CA THR A 135 -1.36 -7.12 4.35
C THR A 135 -2.21 -8.38 4.20
N VAL A 136 -3.14 -8.60 5.13
CA VAL A 136 -4.08 -9.73 5.07
C VAL A 136 -4.95 -9.62 3.82
N GLY A 137 -5.47 -8.44 3.50
CA GLY A 137 -6.29 -8.20 2.31
C GLY A 137 -5.53 -8.49 1.00
N CYS A 138 -4.27 -8.06 0.90
CA CYS A 138 -3.42 -8.36 -0.26
C CYS A 138 -3.12 -9.86 -0.39
N LEU A 139 -2.84 -10.54 0.71
CA LEU A 139 -2.61 -11.99 0.71
C LEU A 139 -3.86 -12.76 0.27
N LEU A 140 -5.01 -12.45 0.86
CA LEU A 140 -6.29 -13.03 0.46
C LEU A 140 -6.61 -12.71 -0.99
N GLY A 141 -6.37 -11.46 -1.44
CA GLY A 141 -6.54 -11.03 -2.82
C GLY A 141 -5.72 -11.87 -3.78
N THR A 142 -4.44 -12.12 -3.49
CA THR A 142 -3.58 -12.99 -4.31
C THR A 142 -4.18 -14.40 -4.46
N PHE A 143 -4.67 -14.95 -3.36
CA PHE A 143 -5.26 -16.29 -3.34
C PHE A 143 -6.61 -16.35 -4.09
N PHE A 144 -7.46 -15.34 -3.89
CA PHE A 144 -8.77 -15.30 -4.55
C PHE A 144 -8.67 -14.98 -6.04
N LEU A 145 -7.76 -14.09 -6.46
CA LEU A 145 -7.58 -13.76 -7.87
C LEU A 145 -7.04 -14.93 -8.71
N SER A 146 -6.34 -15.88 -8.10
CA SER A 146 -5.95 -17.12 -8.79
C SER A 146 -7.12 -18.09 -9.02
N ARG A 147 -8.28 -17.89 -8.39
CA ARG A 147 -9.43 -18.80 -8.45
C ARG A 147 -10.72 -18.16 -8.94
N VAL A 148 -10.84 -16.83 -8.88
CA VAL A 148 -12.05 -16.08 -9.23
C VAL A 148 -11.71 -15.07 -10.31
N SER A 149 -12.61 -14.87 -11.28
CA SER A 149 -12.38 -13.88 -12.33
C SER A 149 -12.19 -12.47 -11.76
N ASN A 150 -11.22 -11.73 -12.28
CA ASN A 150 -10.86 -10.36 -11.88
C ASN A 150 -12.07 -9.43 -11.77
N ARG A 151 -13.03 -9.54 -12.71
CA ARG A 151 -14.25 -8.72 -12.70
C ARG A 151 -15.14 -8.99 -11.51
N ARG A 152 -15.35 -10.25 -11.13
CA ARG A 152 -16.21 -10.62 -9.99
C ARG A 152 -15.55 -10.19 -8.68
N PHE A 153 -14.25 -10.42 -8.57
CA PHE A 153 -13.50 -10.01 -7.38
C PHE A 153 -13.52 -8.50 -7.20
N PHE A 154 -13.33 -7.72 -8.28
CA PHE A 154 -13.41 -6.26 -8.24
C PHE A 154 -14.78 -5.76 -7.79
N VAL A 155 -15.87 -6.27 -8.37
CA VAL A 155 -17.24 -5.88 -7.99
C VAL A 155 -17.49 -6.20 -6.51
N LEU A 156 -17.11 -7.39 -6.05
CA LEU A 156 -17.26 -7.78 -4.65
C LEU A 156 -16.50 -6.82 -3.71
N SER A 157 -15.24 -6.49 -4.04
CA SER A 157 -14.43 -5.57 -3.26
C SER A 157 -15.06 -4.16 -3.17
N VAL A 158 -15.59 -3.65 -4.29
CA VAL A 158 -16.28 -2.34 -4.31
C VAL A 158 -17.54 -2.38 -3.44
N VAL A 159 -18.34 -3.44 -3.52
CA VAL A 159 -19.53 -3.61 -2.67
C VAL A 159 -19.15 -3.64 -1.19
N CYS A 160 -18.11 -4.40 -0.83
CA CYS A 160 -17.62 -4.46 0.56
C CYS A 160 -17.16 -3.10 1.08
N ILE A 161 -16.44 -2.32 0.25
CA ILE A 161 -16.00 -0.95 0.61
C ILE A 161 -17.21 -0.05 0.82
N MET A 162 -18.20 -0.08 -0.08
CA MET A 162 -19.42 0.73 0.05
C MET A 162 -20.19 0.39 1.30
N CYS A 163 -20.38 -0.91 1.59
CA CYS A 163 -21.03 -1.36 2.83
C CYS A 163 -20.27 -0.90 4.08
N GLY A 164 -18.93 -0.98 4.06
CA GLY A 164 -18.09 -0.50 5.15
C GLY A 164 -18.23 1.01 5.38
N LEU A 165 -18.23 1.81 4.32
CA LEU A 165 -18.42 3.27 4.42
C LEU A 165 -19.81 3.66 4.92
N ILE A 166 -20.86 2.98 4.43
CA ILE A 166 -22.24 3.21 4.89
C ILE A 166 -22.37 2.81 6.36
N GLY A 167 -21.80 1.67 6.75
CA GLY A 167 -21.75 1.23 8.15
C GLY A 167 -21.06 2.27 9.03
N PHE A 168 -19.89 2.74 8.63
CA PHE A 168 -19.15 3.75 9.38
C PHE A 168 -19.91 5.09 9.49
N ALA A 169 -20.57 5.52 8.42
CA ALA A 169 -21.39 6.75 8.43
C ALA A 169 -22.66 6.61 9.28
N GLY A 170 -23.23 5.38 9.36
CA GLY A 170 -24.44 5.08 10.12
C GLY A 170 -24.21 4.91 11.62
N PHE A 171 -23.06 4.37 12.00
CA PHE A 171 -22.67 4.20 13.40
C PHE A 171 -22.04 5.50 13.94
N ARG A 172 -22.87 6.49 14.24
CA ARG A 172 -22.50 7.75 14.90
C ARG A 172 -22.42 7.60 16.43
N SER A 173 -22.23 6.42 16.94
CA SER A 173 -22.11 6.14 18.36
C SER A 173 -20.68 6.37 18.82
N GLU A 174 -20.52 6.96 20.00
CA GLU A 174 -19.20 7.15 20.68
C GLU A 174 -18.42 5.84 20.82
N THR A 175 -19.11 4.70 20.77
CA THR A 175 -18.50 3.35 20.79
C THR A 175 -17.85 2.93 19.48
N ALA A 176 -18.02 3.64 18.37
CA ALA A 176 -17.40 3.30 17.08
C ALA A 176 -15.99 3.92 16.92
N LEU A 177 -15.56 4.75 17.87
CA LEU A 177 -14.22 5.35 17.93
C LEU A 177 -13.26 4.62 18.89
N TYR A 178 -13.76 3.64 19.62
CA TYR A 178 -12.99 2.73 20.46
C TYR A 178 -12.92 1.36 19.76
#